data_e908433439d591d43b286337f016af9a
#
_entry.id   e908433439d591d43b286337f016af9a
#
_cell.length_a   1.000
_cell.length_b   1.000
_cell.length_c   1.000
_cell.angle_alpha   90.00
_cell.angle_beta   90.00
_cell.angle_gamma   90.00
#
_symmetry.space_group_name_H-M   'P 1'
#
loop_
_entity.id
_entity.type
_entity.pdbx_description
1 polymer ?
#
loop_
_entity_poly.entity_id
_entity_poly.type
_entity_poly.pdbx_seq_one_letter_code
_entity_poly.pdbx_strand_id
1 'polypeptide(L)'
;MKRVYDFLKEAKVYHLATFDGVQARVRPFGTIHLYDGRLYIMTKSGKHVSDQMKQYPQVELTAMRGDDWIRVTCCVTLDPRREAVASMVNAHPHLAQFY
;
A
#
# COMPACT_ATOMS: atom_id res chain seq x y z
N MET A 1 -1.14 -14.03 3.79
CA MET A 1 -1.14 -12.56 3.96
C MET A 1 -0.37 -12.07 5.17
N LYS A 2 -0.49 -12.74 6.30
CA LYS A 2 0.25 -12.33 7.50
C LYS A 2 1.76 -12.34 7.27
N ARG A 3 2.28 -13.29 6.56
CA ARG A 3 3.71 -13.40 6.27
C ARG A 3 4.22 -12.23 5.45
N VAL A 4 3.44 -11.79 4.46
CA VAL A 4 3.76 -10.61 3.65
C VAL A 4 3.67 -9.35 4.50
N TYR A 5 2.61 -9.24 5.30
CA TYR A 5 2.41 -8.13 6.21
C TYR A 5 3.60 -7.97 7.17
N ASP A 6 4.01 -9.07 7.80
CA ASP A 6 5.13 -9.05 8.76
C ASP A 6 6.42 -8.58 8.08
N PHE A 7 6.68 -9.08 6.87
CA PHE A 7 7.87 -8.69 6.11
C PHE A 7 7.88 -7.20 5.81
N LEU A 8 6.77 -6.68 5.30
CA LEU A 8 6.66 -5.26 4.93
C LEU A 8 6.75 -4.36 6.15
N LYS A 9 6.18 -4.79 7.28
CA LYS A 9 6.25 -4.04 8.51
C LYS A 9 7.67 -3.96 9.05
N GLU A 10 8.40 -5.06 9.00
CA GLU A 10 9.80 -5.08 9.42
C GLU A 10 10.69 -4.28 8.47
N ALA A 11 10.41 -4.32 7.17
CA ALA A 11 11.15 -3.54 6.18
C ALA A 11 10.92 -2.04 6.34
N LYS A 12 9.77 -1.62 6.86
CA LYS A 12 9.35 -0.23 7.11
C LYS A 12 9.01 0.54 5.85
N VAL A 13 9.80 0.41 4.81
CA VAL A 13 9.58 1.07 3.52
C VAL A 13 9.54 0.01 2.43
N TYR A 14 8.58 0.11 1.55
CA TYR A 14 8.52 -0.68 0.34
C TYR A 14 8.35 0.26 -0.86
N HIS A 15 8.70 -0.21 -2.04
CA HIS A 15 8.59 0.57 -3.26
C HIS A 15 7.43 0.03 -4.07
N LEU A 16 6.46 0.90 -4.36
CA LEU A 16 5.24 0.55 -5.07
C LEU A 16 5.34 1.03 -6.51
N ALA A 17 5.17 0.11 -7.44
CA ALA A 17 5.16 0.41 -8.87
C ALA A 17 3.72 0.41 -9.37
N THR A 18 3.34 1.46 -10.08
CA THR A 18 2.04 1.60 -10.73
C THR A 18 2.25 2.02 -12.18
N PHE A 19 1.18 1.93 -12.98
CA PHE A 19 1.22 2.35 -14.38
C PHE A 19 0.38 3.62 -14.55
N ASP A 20 0.91 4.59 -15.30
CA ASP A 20 0.19 5.85 -15.52
C ASP A 20 -0.48 5.95 -16.90
N GLY A 21 -0.48 4.85 -17.66
CA GLY A 21 -1.01 4.82 -19.02
C GLY A 21 0.08 4.92 -20.08
N VAL A 22 1.27 5.35 -19.69
CA VAL A 22 2.41 5.52 -20.59
C VAL A 22 3.62 4.73 -20.09
N GLN A 23 3.93 4.85 -18.79
CA GLN A 23 5.09 4.18 -18.23
C GLN A 23 4.87 3.77 -16.79
N ALA A 24 5.74 2.90 -16.29
CA ALA A 24 5.78 2.52 -14.89
C ALA A 24 6.27 3.69 -14.03
N ARG A 25 5.66 3.85 -12.87
CA ARG A 25 6.04 4.85 -11.87
C ARG A 25 6.31 4.14 -10.56
N VAL A 26 7.40 4.48 -9.89
CA VAL A 26 7.81 3.84 -8.64
C VAL A 26 8.01 4.92 -7.57
N ARG A 27 7.52 4.65 -6.36
CA ARG A 27 7.72 5.54 -5.22
C ARG A 27 7.76 4.75 -3.92
N PRO A 28 8.39 5.28 -2.86
CA PRO A 28 8.39 4.63 -1.56
C PRO A 28 7.05 4.79 -0.84
N PHE A 29 6.64 3.75 -0.14
CA PHE A 29 5.48 3.73 0.74
C PHE A 29 5.88 3.16 2.09
N GLY A 30 5.24 3.65 3.16
CA GLY A 30 5.53 3.20 4.51
C GLY A 30 4.33 2.69 5.28
N THR A 31 3.13 2.73 4.70
CA THR A 31 1.93 2.27 5.39
C THR A 31 1.55 0.87 4.95
N ILE A 32 1.26 0.01 5.91
CA ILE A 32 0.77 -1.33 5.65
C ILE A 32 -0.13 -1.74 6.81
N HIS A 33 -1.24 -2.37 6.53
CA HIS A 33 -2.19 -2.79 7.54
C HIS A 33 -2.83 -4.10 7.12
N LEU A 34 -3.02 -4.99 8.07
CA LEU A 34 -3.73 -6.24 7.86
C LEU A 34 -5.10 -6.09 8.52
N TYR A 35 -6.15 -6.13 7.72
CA TYR A 35 -7.52 -5.97 8.18
C TYR A 35 -8.42 -6.91 7.40
N ASP A 36 -9.24 -7.65 8.11
CA ASP A 36 -10.22 -8.57 7.52
C ASP A 36 -9.55 -9.57 6.54
N GLY A 37 -8.35 -10.04 6.88
CA GLY A 37 -7.59 -11.01 6.09
C GLY A 37 -6.95 -10.44 4.83
N ARG A 38 -6.98 -9.13 4.64
CA ARG A 38 -6.44 -8.46 3.45
C ARG A 38 -5.40 -7.42 3.83
N LEU A 39 -4.49 -7.19 2.90
CA LEU A 39 -3.49 -6.13 3.06
C LEU A 39 -4.05 -4.81 2.53
N TYR A 40 -3.85 -3.78 3.32
CA TYR A 40 -4.28 -2.42 2.99
C TYR A 40 -3.09 -1.48 2.96
N ILE A 41 -3.09 -0.61 1.98
CA ILE A 41 -2.19 0.55 1.94
C ILE A 41 -3.07 1.78 1.89
N MET A 42 -2.53 2.91 2.32
CA MET A 42 -3.29 4.16 2.36
C MET A 42 -2.58 5.21 1.51
N THR A 43 -3.36 5.86 0.66
CA THR A 43 -2.90 7.01 -0.10
C THR A 43 -3.98 8.08 -0.08
N LYS A 44 -3.55 9.32 -0.21
CA LYS A 44 -4.47 10.44 -0.21
C LYS A 44 -5.19 10.55 -1.55
N SER A 45 -6.50 10.76 -1.50
CA SER A 45 -7.31 11.02 -2.70
C SER A 45 -6.76 12.24 -3.45
N GLY A 46 -6.75 12.17 -4.77
CA GLY A 46 -6.24 13.24 -5.62
C GLY A 46 -4.75 13.17 -5.92
N LYS A 47 -4.01 12.25 -5.29
CA LYS A 47 -2.61 12.02 -5.67
C LYS A 47 -2.54 11.22 -6.96
N HIS A 48 -1.47 11.45 -7.73
CA HIS A 48 -1.25 10.71 -8.98
C HIS A 48 -1.26 9.19 -8.78
N VAL A 49 -0.67 8.70 -7.68
CA VAL A 49 -0.65 7.27 -7.40
C VAL A 49 -2.06 6.72 -7.19
N SER A 50 -2.93 7.47 -6.52
CA SER A 50 -4.32 7.05 -6.30
C SER A 50 -5.06 6.95 -7.63
N ASP A 51 -4.91 7.95 -8.50
CA ASP A 51 -5.55 7.95 -9.82
C ASP A 51 -5.04 6.82 -10.70
N GLN A 52 -3.74 6.56 -10.66
CA GLN A 52 -3.13 5.46 -11.42
C GLN A 52 -3.69 4.12 -10.99
N MET A 53 -3.82 3.89 -9.68
CA MET A 53 -4.36 2.62 -9.18
C MET A 53 -5.85 2.44 -9.49
N LYS A 54 -6.62 3.51 -9.53
CA LYS A 54 -8.03 3.43 -9.92
C LYS A 54 -8.19 3.04 -11.38
N GLN A 55 -7.37 3.59 -12.25
CA GLN A 55 -7.45 3.35 -13.68
C GLN A 55 -6.72 2.07 -14.09
N TYR A 56 -5.60 1.77 -13.47
CA TYR A 56 -4.77 0.59 -13.73
C TYR A 56 -4.49 -0.12 -12.42
N PRO A 57 -5.39 -1.04 -12.01
CA PRO A 57 -5.32 -1.63 -10.66
C PRO A 57 -4.24 -2.68 -10.46
N GLN A 58 -3.55 -3.08 -11.52
CA GLN A 58 -2.44 -4.03 -11.39
C GLN A 58 -1.20 -3.28 -10.93
N VAL A 59 -0.66 -3.71 -9.79
CA VAL A 59 0.51 -3.07 -9.18
C VAL A 59 1.52 -4.12 -8.75
N GLU A 60 2.73 -3.66 -8.48
CA GLU A 60 3.78 -4.52 -7.96
C GLU A 60 4.56 -3.74 -6.92
N LEU A 61 4.95 -4.42 -5.87
CA LEU A 61 5.80 -3.80 -4.86
C LEU A 61 6.98 -4.70 -4.53
N THR A 62 8.03 -4.08 -4.04
CA THR A 62 9.21 -4.77 -3.57
C THR A 62 9.73 -4.12 -2.30
N ALA A 63 10.33 -4.92 -1.43
CA ALA A 63 10.92 -4.45 -0.18
C ALA A 63 12.12 -5.30 0.18
N MET A 64 13.01 -4.71 0.98
CA MET A 64 14.16 -5.41 1.52
C MET A 64 14.10 -5.45 3.03
N ARG A 65 14.54 -6.59 3.59
CA ARG A 65 14.71 -6.77 5.02
C ARG A 65 16.08 -7.41 5.23
N GLY A 66 17.09 -6.57 5.49
CA GLY A 66 18.48 -7.02 5.46
C GLY A 66 18.86 -7.49 4.07
N ASP A 67 19.32 -8.72 3.96
CA ASP A 67 19.67 -9.34 2.68
C ASP A 67 18.50 -10.05 2.00
N ASP A 68 17.38 -10.18 2.70
CA ASP A 68 16.17 -10.79 2.14
C ASP A 68 15.36 -9.74 1.39
N TRP A 69 14.66 -10.17 0.36
CA TRP A 69 13.77 -9.28 -0.37
C TRP A 69 12.51 -10.00 -0.81
N ILE A 70 11.47 -9.25 -1.06
CA ILE A 70 10.17 -9.76 -1.47
C ILE A 70 9.65 -8.93 -2.65
N ARG A 71 8.94 -9.59 -3.54
CA ARG A 71 8.17 -8.96 -4.61
C ARG A 71 6.74 -9.47 -4.53
N VAL A 72 5.79 -8.54 -4.56
CA VAL A 72 4.37 -8.87 -4.52
C VAL A 72 3.71 -8.27 -5.74
N THR A 73 3.12 -9.13 -6.58
CA THR A 73 2.33 -8.72 -7.74
C THR A 73 0.88 -8.87 -7.35
N CYS A 74 0.10 -7.81 -7.48
CA CYS A 74 -1.28 -7.84 -7.01
C CYS A 74 -2.18 -6.90 -7.80
N CYS A 75 -3.47 -7.06 -7.57
CA CYS A 75 -4.50 -6.18 -8.08
C CYS A 75 -5.13 -5.46 -6.88
N VAL A 76 -5.22 -4.14 -6.95
CA VAL A 76 -5.73 -3.34 -5.84
C VAL A 76 -7.16 -2.91 -6.13
N THR A 77 -7.94 -2.75 -5.06
CA THR A 77 -9.28 -2.20 -5.13
C THR A 77 -9.44 -1.14 -4.05
N LEU A 78 -10.22 -0.13 -4.36
CA LEU A 78 -10.55 0.90 -3.37
C LEU A 78 -11.51 0.33 -2.34
N ASP A 79 -11.21 0.52 -1.07
CA ASP A 79 -12.10 0.18 0.03
C ASP A 79 -12.47 1.47 0.76
N PRO A 80 -13.65 2.06 0.47
CA PRO A 80 -14.07 3.32 1.08
C PRO A 80 -14.75 3.15 2.42
N ARG A 81 -14.88 1.92 2.94
CA ARG A 81 -15.61 1.66 4.18
C ARG A 81 -14.96 2.40 5.35
N ARG A 82 -15.79 3.02 6.17
CA ARG A 82 -15.34 3.75 7.35
C ARG A 82 -14.55 2.88 8.32
N GLU A 83 -14.99 1.65 8.55
CA GLU A 83 -14.32 0.73 9.46
C GLU A 83 -12.93 0.36 8.97
N ALA A 84 -12.71 0.25 7.66
CA ALA A 84 -11.39 -0.02 7.11
C ALA A 84 -10.47 1.19 7.32
N VAL A 85 -10.94 2.39 7.04
CA VAL A 85 -10.19 3.64 7.25
C VAL A 85 -9.87 3.81 8.73
N ALA A 86 -10.84 3.62 9.60
CA ALA A 86 -10.65 3.76 11.05
C ALA A 86 -9.61 2.77 11.57
N SER A 87 -9.66 1.52 11.11
CA SER A 87 -8.69 0.51 11.50
C SER A 87 -7.28 0.90 11.08
N MET A 88 -7.11 1.42 9.86
CA MET A 88 -5.83 1.88 9.34
C MET A 88 -5.29 3.05 10.16
N VAL A 89 -6.13 4.04 10.45
CA VAL A 89 -5.73 5.21 11.24
C VAL A 89 -5.36 4.79 12.66
N ASN A 90 -6.09 3.86 13.27
CA ASN A 90 -5.75 3.36 14.61
C ASN A 90 -4.38 2.68 14.63
N ALA A 91 -4.03 1.96 13.57
CA ALA A 91 -2.73 1.31 13.44
C ALA A 91 -1.62 2.32 13.14
N HIS A 92 -1.96 3.44 12.51
CA HIS A 92 -1.02 4.50 12.13
C HIS A 92 -1.57 5.86 12.57
N PRO A 93 -1.51 6.20 13.87
CA PRO A 93 -2.17 7.41 14.39
C PRO A 93 -1.76 8.70 13.71
N HIS A 94 -0.55 8.76 13.18
CA HIS A 94 -0.06 9.95 12.49
C HIS A 94 -0.86 10.29 11.22
N LEU A 95 -1.63 9.32 10.69
CA LEU A 95 -2.47 9.55 9.52
C LEU A 95 -3.75 10.32 9.83
N ALA A 96 -4.12 10.43 11.10
CA ALA A 96 -5.37 11.11 11.48
C ALA A 96 -5.42 12.56 11.00
N GLN A 97 -4.26 13.21 10.88
CA GLN A 97 -4.20 14.60 10.40
C GLN A 97 -4.56 14.75 8.92
N PHE A 98 -4.57 13.66 8.14
CA PHE A 98 -4.88 13.68 6.71
C PHE A 98 -6.29 13.16 6.38
N TYR A 99 -6.94 12.56 7.37
CA TYR A 99 -8.24 11.90 7.18
C TYR A 99 -9.20 12.16 8.38
#